data_1b62bdc0e057d5175948a816dc9fb2a7
#
_entry.id   1b62bdc0e057d5175948a816dc9fb2a7
#
_cell.length_a   1.000
_cell.length_b   1.000
_cell.length_c   1.000
_cell.angle_alpha   90.00
_cell.angle_beta   90.00
_cell.angle_gamma   90.00
#
_symmetry.space_group_name_H-M   'P 1'
#
loop_
_entity.id
_entity.type
_entity.pdbx_description
1 polymer ?
#
loop_
_entity_poly.entity_id
_entity_poly.type
_entity_poly.pdbx_seq_one_letter_code
_entity_poly.pdbx_strand_id
1 'polypeptide(L)'
;GKTIGIVSVAGTTDIFLNLILSKAGLKPDDVKREVTGNSPGALQFVRQGRVDGFIASIVVPVVLARQKEPIEVWSTDRYAPMPSQCYVTTRDMIEKKPETVVRFLRGIRDSMNEMLTQPNPPIFERASKDFEIPGIRDLATVVAVSDESKSKLWLSRGRENLLRNLPDLWESGFRLLSEAGLAKVAQPETIWTNRFVDEALKG
;
A
#
# COMPACT_ATOMS: atom_id res chain seq x y z
N GLY A 1 -15.25 22.22 -6.28
CA GLY A 1 -16.47 21.95 -5.52
C GLY A 1 -16.84 20.48 -5.39
N LYS A 2 -15.92 19.55 -5.70
CA LYS A 2 -16.13 18.10 -5.54
C LYS A 2 -15.84 17.65 -4.10
N THR A 3 -16.45 16.54 -3.70
CA THR A 3 -16.18 15.89 -2.41
C THR A 3 -15.55 14.51 -2.66
N ILE A 4 -14.41 14.25 -2.04
CA ILE A 4 -13.70 12.97 -2.15
C ILE A 4 -13.69 12.25 -0.81
N GLY A 5 -14.08 10.98 -0.84
CA GLY A 5 -13.99 10.07 0.28
C GLY A 5 -12.53 9.68 0.57
N ILE A 6 -12.16 9.72 1.84
CA ILE A 6 -10.84 9.28 2.33
C ILE A 6 -11.02 8.30 3.49
N VAL A 7 -9.99 7.50 3.78
CA VAL A 7 -10.05 6.54 4.90
C VAL A 7 -10.00 7.27 6.25
N SER A 8 -9.09 8.24 6.37
CA SER A 8 -8.93 9.07 7.57
C SER A 8 -8.26 10.40 7.23
N VAL A 9 -8.56 11.43 8.00
CA VAL A 9 -7.90 12.74 7.90
C VAL A 9 -6.42 12.58 8.28
N ALA A 10 -5.55 13.25 7.52
CA ALA A 10 -4.08 13.17 7.64
C ALA A 10 -3.50 11.75 7.48
N GLY A 11 -4.33 10.77 7.08
CA GLY A 11 -3.88 9.42 6.75
C GLY A 11 -3.34 9.32 5.32
N THR A 12 -2.84 8.14 4.95
CA THR A 12 -2.22 7.89 3.63
C THR A 12 -3.12 8.32 2.47
N THR A 13 -4.43 8.03 2.53
CA THR A 13 -5.37 8.38 1.45
C THR A 13 -5.57 9.89 1.32
N ASP A 14 -5.53 10.63 2.40
CA ASP A 14 -5.60 12.10 2.39
C ASP A 14 -4.30 12.72 1.85
N ILE A 15 -3.16 12.16 2.24
CA ILE A 15 -1.86 12.55 1.67
C ILE A 15 -1.84 12.32 0.16
N PHE A 16 -2.25 11.15 -0.33
CA PHE A 16 -2.33 10.89 -1.76
C PHE A 16 -3.30 11.82 -2.48
N LEU A 17 -4.43 12.17 -1.87
CA LEU A 17 -5.35 13.18 -2.44
C LEU A 17 -4.63 14.52 -2.60
N ASN A 18 -3.91 14.98 -1.58
CA ASN A 18 -3.15 16.24 -1.66
C ASN A 18 -2.08 16.20 -2.76
N LEU A 19 -1.37 15.07 -2.93
CA LEU A 19 -0.38 14.91 -4.00
C LEU A 19 -1.02 14.96 -5.40
N ILE A 20 -2.16 14.31 -5.58
CA ILE A 20 -2.92 14.33 -6.84
C ILE A 20 -3.42 15.75 -7.15
N LEU A 21 -3.96 16.45 -6.16
CA LEU A 21 -4.43 17.82 -6.31
C LEU A 21 -3.26 18.77 -6.67
N SER A 22 -2.15 18.69 -5.95
CA SER A 22 -0.95 19.48 -6.23
C SER A 22 -0.47 19.27 -7.67
N LYS A 23 -0.40 18.01 -8.13
CA LYS A 23 -0.01 17.69 -9.50
C LYS A 23 -1.00 18.23 -10.56
N ALA A 24 -2.27 18.36 -10.20
CA ALA A 24 -3.29 18.98 -11.04
C ALA A 24 -3.34 20.52 -10.95
N GLY A 25 -2.43 21.14 -10.19
CA GLY A 25 -2.42 22.59 -9.95
C GLY A 25 -3.56 23.10 -9.05
N LEU A 26 -4.15 22.20 -8.28
CA LEU A 26 -5.24 22.49 -7.34
C LEU A 26 -4.70 22.60 -5.91
N LYS A 27 -5.42 23.37 -5.09
CA LYS A 27 -5.13 23.49 -3.66
C LYS A 27 -5.90 22.43 -2.87
N PRO A 28 -5.43 22.06 -1.66
CA PRO A 28 -6.15 21.14 -0.80
C PRO A 28 -7.62 21.53 -0.58
N ASP A 29 -7.92 22.82 -0.41
CA ASP A 29 -9.27 23.33 -0.13
C ASP A 29 -10.19 23.40 -1.35
N ASP A 30 -9.69 23.17 -2.56
CA ASP A 30 -10.52 23.12 -3.76
C ASP A 30 -11.45 21.88 -3.78
N VAL A 31 -11.13 20.87 -2.94
CA VAL A 31 -11.88 19.62 -2.81
C VAL A 31 -12.24 19.37 -1.34
N LYS A 32 -13.52 19.08 -1.12
CA LYS A 32 -13.98 18.67 0.22
C LYS A 32 -13.62 17.22 0.50
N ARG A 33 -13.43 16.89 1.77
CA ARG A 33 -13.12 15.53 2.24
C ARG A 33 -14.24 14.99 3.10
N GLU A 34 -14.55 13.71 2.91
CA GLU A 34 -15.43 12.97 3.79
C GLU A 34 -14.76 11.65 4.21
N VAL A 35 -14.87 11.30 5.49
CA VAL A 35 -14.32 10.03 5.97
C VAL A 35 -15.31 8.92 5.63
N THR A 36 -14.94 8.07 4.65
CA THR A 36 -15.77 6.95 4.16
C THR A 36 -15.27 5.60 4.68
N GLY A 37 -14.10 5.57 5.30
CA GLY A 37 -13.45 4.33 5.73
C GLY A 37 -12.82 3.53 4.58
N ASN A 38 -12.33 2.33 4.90
CA ASN A 38 -11.62 1.44 3.97
C ASN A 38 -12.39 0.13 3.76
N SER A 39 -13.64 0.22 3.34
CA SER A 39 -14.48 -0.94 3.08
C SER A 39 -15.33 -0.74 1.81
N PRO A 40 -15.88 -1.82 1.22
CA PRO A 40 -16.82 -1.72 0.09
C PRO A 40 -18.03 -0.82 0.38
N GLY A 41 -18.40 -0.65 1.65
CA GLY A 41 -19.46 0.26 2.09
C GLY A 41 -19.23 1.72 1.71
N ALA A 42 -17.98 2.13 1.42
CA ALA A 42 -17.67 3.47 0.91
C ALA A 42 -18.44 3.79 -0.39
N LEU A 43 -18.79 2.80 -1.21
CA LEU A 43 -19.59 2.98 -2.42
C LEU A 43 -20.99 3.55 -2.13
N GLN A 44 -21.56 3.32 -0.94
CA GLN A 44 -22.86 3.87 -0.57
C GLN A 44 -22.83 5.39 -0.44
N PHE A 45 -21.69 5.98 -0.04
CA PHE A 45 -21.54 7.43 0.00
C PHE A 45 -21.60 8.05 -1.41
N VAL A 46 -21.05 7.34 -2.41
CA VAL A 46 -21.17 7.77 -3.82
C VAL A 46 -22.62 7.67 -4.29
N ARG A 47 -23.30 6.55 -4.01
CA ARG A 47 -24.70 6.33 -4.39
C ARG A 47 -25.68 7.34 -3.76
N GLN A 48 -25.36 7.80 -2.57
CA GLN A 48 -26.12 8.83 -1.86
C GLN A 48 -25.77 10.27 -2.30
N GLY A 49 -24.82 10.44 -3.23
CA GLY A 49 -24.36 11.75 -3.68
C GLY A 49 -23.57 12.53 -2.63
N ARG A 50 -23.10 11.87 -1.57
CA ARG A 50 -22.30 12.51 -0.51
C ARG A 50 -20.86 12.74 -0.94
N VAL A 51 -20.31 11.83 -1.75
CA VAL A 51 -18.98 11.96 -2.35
C VAL A 51 -19.06 11.69 -3.85
N ASP A 52 -18.18 12.31 -4.63
CA ASP A 52 -18.07 12.10 -6.08
C ASP A 52 -17.17 10.89 -6.42
N GLY A 53 -16.35 10.46 -5.48
CA GLY A 53 -15.47 9.31 -5.55
C GLY A 53 -14.74 9.12 -4.22
N PHE A 54 -13.95 8.08 -4.10
CA PHE A 54 -13.18 7.85 -2.86
C PHE A 54 -11.85 7.16 -3.13
N ILE A 55 -10.89 7.36 -2.23
CA ILE A 55 -9.58 6.70 -2.25
C ILE A 55 -9.56 5.61 -1.18
N ALA A 56 -9.19 4.40 -1.58
CA ALA A 56 -9.15 3.24 -0.72
C ALA A 56 -7.96 2.32 -1.03
N SER A 57 -7.71 1.34 -0.17
CA SER A 57 -6.71 0.29 -0.45
C SER A 57 -7.19 -0.68 -1.52
N ILE A 58 -6.24 -1.46 -2.08
CA ILE A 58 -6.49 -2.44 -3.14
C ILE A 58 -7.59 -3.47 -2.81
N VAL A 59 -7.84 -3.73 -1.53
CA VAL A 59 -8.90 -4.66 -1.09
C VAL A 59 -10.27 -4.22 -1.59
N VAL A 60 -10.57 -2.92 -1.50
CA VAL A 60 -11.91 -2.39 -1.79
C VAL A 60 -12.30 -2.57 -3.26
N PRO A 61 -11.50 -2.13 -4.25
CA PRO A 61 -11.86 -2.32 -5.65
C PRO A 61 -11.93 -3.80 -6.05
N VAL A 62 -11.11 -4.68 -5.47
CA VAL A 62 -11.18 -6.13 -5.75
C VAL A 62 -12.52 -6.70 -5.27
N VAL A 63 -12.95 -6.35 -4.06
CA VAL A 63 -14.23 -6.82 -3.53
C VAL A 63 -15.40 -6.27 -4.35
N LEU A 64 -15.39 -4.98 -4.67
CA LEU A 64 -16.44 -4.36 -5.49
C LEU A 64 -16.52 -4.96 -6.90
N ALA A 65 -15.39 -5.24 -7.53
CA ALA A 65 -15.36 -5.91 -8.83
C ALA A 65 -15.95 -7.34 -8.75
N ARG A 66 -15.67 -8.10 -7.69
CA ARG A 66 -16.30 -9.42 -7.47
C ARG A 66 -17.80 -9.33 -7.23
N GLN A 67 -18.27 -8.24 -6.64
CA GLN A 67 -19.68 -7.93 -6.48
C GLN A 67 -20.33 -7.41 -7.77
N LYS A 68 -19.55 -7.32 -8.86
CA LYS A 68 -19.98 -6.78 -10.17
C LYS A 68 -20.50 -5.33 -10.08
N GLU A 69 -19.94 -4.55 -9.16
CA GLU A 69 -20.29 -3.14 -9.05
C GLU A 69 -19.72 -2.35 -10.24
N PRO A 70 -20.51 -1.45 -10.86
CA PRO A 70 -20.07 -0.65 -11.99
C PRO A 70 -19.17 0.50 -11.48
N ILE A 71 -17.90 0.22 -11.27
CA ILE A 71 -16.90 1.18 -10.78
C ILE A 71 -15.77 1.36 -11.80
N GLU A 72 -15.22 2.54 -11.86
CA GLU A 72 -13.96 2.84 -12.52
C GLU A 72 -12.87 3.00 -11.45
N VAL A 73 -11.72 2.35 -11.67
CA VAL A 73 -10.62 2.33 -10.71
C VAL A 73 -9.36 2.92 -11.33
N TRP A 74 -8.80 3.93 -10.67
CA TRP A 74 -7.53 4.53 -11.05
C TRP A 74 -6.47 4.27 -9.99
N SER A 75 -5.30 3.76 -10.41
CA SER A 75 -4.17 3.62 -9.50
C SER A 75 -3.59 4.99 -9.16
N THR A 76 -3.39 5.25 -7.86
CA THR A 76 -2.71 6.47 -7.38
C THR A 76 -1.25 6.53 -7.81
N ASP A 77 -0.60 5.39 -8.04
CA ASP A 77 0.78 5.28 -8.53
C ASP A 77 0.99 6.02 -9.86
N ARG A 78 -0.02 6.06 -10.70
CA ARG A 78 0.00 6.83 -11.97
C ARG A 78 0.25 8.32 -11.75
N TYR A 79 -0.18 8.86 -10.62
CA TYR A 79 -0.12 10.29 -10.32
C TYR A 79 0.96 10.63 -9.30
N ALA A 80 1.20 9.75 -8.36
CA ALA A 80 2.14 9.92 -7.27
C ALA A 80 2.96 8.64 -7.02
N PRO A 81 3.89 8.30 -7.95
CA PRO A 81 4.76 7.13 -7.79
C PRO A 81 5.73 7.37 -6.63
N MET A 82 5.55 6.57 -5.57
CA MET A 82 6.37 6.63 -4.35
C MET A 82 6.28 5.30 -3.59
N PRO A 83 7.20 5.01 -2.64
CA PRO A 83 7.06 3.85 -1.77
C PRO A 83 5.74 3.93 -1.00
N SER A 84 5.03 2.81 -0.90
CA SER A 84 3.73 2.74 -0.24
C SER A 84 3.84 2.09 1.14
N GLN A 85 4.16 0.80 1.18
CA GLN A 85 4.35 0.05 2.42
C GLN A 85 5.81 -0.27 2.64
N CYS A 86 6.31 0.02 3.84
CA CYS A 86 7.68 -0.28 4.25
C CYS A 86 7.68 -0.96 5.61
N TYR A 87 8.62 -1.86 5.82
CA TYR A 87 8.97 -2.31 7.16
C TYR A 87 9.87 -1.24 7.80
N VAL A 88 9.50 -0.78 8.98
CA VAL A 88 10.24 0.23 9.72
C VAL A 88 10.79 -0.34 11.02
N THR A 89 11.95 0.16 11.43
CA THR A 89 12.59 -0.24 12.68
C THR A 89 13.36 0.92 13.30
N THR A 90 13.83 0.77 14.53
CA THR A 90 14.60 1.79 15.24
C THR A 90 16.08 1.71 14.91
N ARG A 91 16.81 2.83 15.11
CA ARG A 91 18.28 2.84 15.00
C ARG A 91 18.91 1.84 15.96
N ASP A 92 18.43 1.75 17.19
CA ASP A 92 18.90 0.77 18.19
C ASP A 92 18.78 -0.67 17.70
N MET A 93 17.69 -1.01 17.01
CA MET A 93 17.52 -2.34 16.43
C MET A 93 18.55 -2.60 15.33
N ILE A 94 18.77 -1.60 14.47
CA ILE A 94 19.75 -1.68 13.37
C ILE A 94 21.18 -1.84 13.90
N GLU A 95 21.55 -1.12 14.96
CA GLU A 95 22.89 -1.09 15.50
C GLU A 95 23.18 -2.26 16.46
N LYS A 96 22.22 -2.56 17.35
CA LYS A 96 22.43 -3.53 18.45
C LYS A 96 21.94 -4.94 18.12
N LYS A 97 21.00 -5.08 17.17
CA LYS A 97 20.38 -6.38 16.83
C LYS A 97 20.19 -6.58 15.31
N PRO A 98 21.20 -6.30 14.47
CA PRO A 98 21.10 -6.40 13.02
C PRO A 98 20.65 -7.79 12.55
N GLU A 99 21.12 -8.84 13.17
CA GLU A 99 20.74 -10.24 12.91
C GLU A 99 19.22 -10.48 13.03
N THR A 100 18.57 -9.79 13.97
CA THR A 100 17.11 -9.91 14.15
C THR A 100 16.37 -9.32 12.97
N VAL A 101 16.85 -8.19 12.43
CA VAL A 101 16.28 -7.56 11.23
C VAL A 101 16.44 -8.48 10.02
N VAL A 102 17.64 -9.05 9.84
CA VAL A 102 17.90 -10.00 8.74
C VAL A 102 17.00 -11.23 8.84
N ARG A 103 16.90 -11.85 10.04
CA ARG A 103 16.03 -13.03 10.23
C ARG A 103 14.56 -12.73 9.98
N PHE A 104 14.07 -11.57 10.40
CA PHE A 104 12.72 -11.11 10.10
C PHE A 104 12.49 -11.01 8.59
N LEU A 105 13.39 -10.35 7.87
CA LEU A 105 13.29 -10.19 6.41
C LEU A 105 13.40 -11.52 5.66
N ARG A 106 14.20 -12.48 6.17
CA ARG A 106 14.22 -13.86 5.62
C ARG A 106 12.86 -14.54 5.75
N GLY A 107 12.23 -14.45 6.93
CA GLY A 107 10.88 -15.00 7.13
C GLY A 107 9.84 -14.38 6.19
N ILE A 108 9.90 -13.05 5.98
CA ILE A 108 9.02 -12.37 5.01
C ILE A 108 9.32 -12.84 3.59
N ARG A 109 10.60 -12.90 3.18
CA ARG A 109 11.01 -13.42 1.86
C ARG A 109 10.46 -14.83 1.62
N ASP A 110 10.64 -15.71 2.58
CA ASP A 110 10.24 -17.11 2.44
C ASP A 110 8.71 -17.24 2.32
N SER A 111 7.97 -16.49 3.14
CA SER A 111 6.51 -16.43 3.06
C SER A 111 6.04 -15.86 1.72
N MET A 112 6.65 -14.78 1.24
CA MET A 112 6.31 -14.20 -0.07
C MET A 112 6.64 -15.18 -1.21
N ASN A 113 7.79 -15.86 -1.14
CA ASN A 113 8.15 -16.87 -2.14
C ASN A 113 7.17 -18.05 -2.13
N GLU A 114 6.75 -18.54 -0.96
CA GLU A 114 5.72 -19.57 -0.87
C GLU A 114 4.43 -19.11 -1.55
N MET A 115 3.94 -17.92 -1.22
CA MET A 115 2.73 -17.35 -1.83
C MET A 115 2.85 -17.10 -3.34
N LEU A 116 4.05 -16.85 -3.87
CA LEU A 116 4.30 -16.64 -5.29
C LEU A 116 4.44 -17.94 -6.09
N THR A 117 4.77 -19.05 -5.42
CA THR A 117 5.09 -20.33 -6.08
C THR A 117 4.08 -21.44 -5.81
N GLN A 118 3.29 -21.31 -4.75
CA GLN A 118 2.30 -22.31 -4.34
C GLN A 118 0.87 -21.76 -4.48
N PRO A 119 -0.14 -22.63 -4.59
CA PRO A 119 -1.54 -22.23 -4.51
C PRO A 119 -1.86 -21.54 -3.17
N ASN A 120 -2.52 -20.39 -3.23
CA ASN A 120 -2.85 -19.60 -2.04
C ASN A 120 -3.88 -20.25 -1.08
N PRO A 121 -4.94 -20.96 -1.56
CA PRO A 121 -5.96 -21.49 -0.65
C PRO A 121 -5.39 -22.34 0.50
N PRO A 122 -4.52 -23.34 0.27
CA PRO A 122 -3.94 -24.13 1.36
C PRO A 122 -3.08 -23.30 2.32
N ILE A 123 -2.43 -22.23 1.84
CA ILE A 123 -1.62 -21.33 2.68
C ILE A 123 -2.53 -20.59 3.67
N PHE A 124 -3.62 -20.00 3.18
CA PHE A 124 -4.58 -19.29 4.03
C PHE A 124 -5.30 -20.22 4.99
N GLU A 125 -5.70 -21.41 4.54
CA GLU A 125 -6.33 -22.42 5.40
C GLU A 125 -5.39 -22.86 6.55
N ARG A 126 -4.10 -23.07 6.24
CA ARG A 126 -3.09 -23.40 7.27
C ARG A 126 -2.91 -22.24 8.23
N ALA A 127 -2.69 -21.01 7.72
CA ALA A 127 -2.44 -19.85 8.55
C ALA A 127 -3.65 -19.48 9.43
N SER A 128 -4.88 -19.71 8.97
CA SER A 128 -6.09 -19.42 9.72
C SER A 128 -6.31 -20.31 10.95
N LYS A 129 -5.53 -21.38 11.10
CA LYS A 129 -5.58 -22.24 12.30
C LYS A 129 -4.91 -21.57 13.50
N ASP A 130 -3.90 -20.76 13.23
CA ASP A 130 -3.06 -20.13 14.24
C ASP A 130 -3.28 -18.60 14.33
N PHE A 131 -3.82 -18.00 13.26
CA PHE A 131 -4.00 -16.56 13.16
C PHE A 131 -5.39 -16.18 12.69
N GLU A 132 -5.93 -15.10 13.22
CA GLU A 132 -7.15 -14.50 12.69
C GLU A 132 -6.83 -13.76 11.37
N ILE A 133 -7.41 -14.25 10.27
CA ILE A 133 -7.27 -13.62 8.95
C ILE A 133 -8.59 -12.91 8.62
N PRO A 134 -8.61 -11.57 8.53
CA PRO A 134 -9.81 -10.83 8.18
C PRO A 134 -10.42 -11.32 6.86
N GLY A 135 -11.71 -11.61 6.90
CA GLY A 135 -12.44 -12.05 5.70
C GLY A 135 -12.26 -13.53 5.32
N ILE A 136 -11.52 -14.35 6.08
CA ILE A 136 -11.21 -15.76 5.74
C ILE A 136 -12.47 -16.62 5.48
N ARG A 137 -13.62 -16.23 6.00
CA ARG A 137 -14.91 -16.92 5.73
C ARG A 137 -15.29 -16.89 4.25
N ASP A 138 -14.82 -15.89 3.49
CA ASP A 138 -14.86 -15.84 2.03
C ASP A 138 -13.45 -16.00 1.47
N LEU A 139 -12.93 -17.23 1.55
CA LEU A 139 -11.60 -17.59 1.09
C LEU A 139 -11.36 -17.17 -0.36
N ALA A 140 -12.38 -17.29 -1.22
CA ALA A 140 -12.27 -16.92 -2.62
C ALA A 140 -11.98 -15.41 -2.80
N THR A 141 -12.55 -14.55 -1.96
CA THR A 141 -12.25 -13.12 -1.95
C THR A 141 -10.84 -12.85 -1.39
N VAL A 142 -10.44 -13.52 -0.31
CA VAL A 142 -9.08 -13.38 0.26
C VAL A 142 -8.03 -13.79 -0.78
N VAL A 143 -8.23 -14.88 -1.49
CA VAL A 143 -7.35 -15.34 -2.58
C VAL A 143 -7.29 -14.30 -3.70
N ALA A 144 -8.43 -13.79 -4.15
CA ALA A 144 -8.47 -12.77 -5.22
C ALA A 144 -7.72 -11.48 -4.82
N VAL A 145 -7.89 -11.01 -3.58
CA VAL A 145 -7.14 -9.85 -3.06
C VAL A 145 -5.64 -10.13 -3.03
N SER A 146 -5.26 -11.34 -2.60
CA SER A 146 -3.85 -11.76 -2.58
C SER A 146 -3.24 -11.79 -3.99
N ASP A 147 -3.94 -12.37 -4.96
CA ASP A 147 -3.46 -12.49 -6.34
C ASP A 147 -3.30 -11.11 -6.99
N GLU A 148 -4.25 -10.21 -6.76
CA GLU A 148 -4.16 -8.83 -7.22
C GLU A 148 -2.99 -8.09 -6.55
N SER A 149 -2.80 -8.28 -5.25
CA SER A 149 -1.68 -7.69 -4.51
C SER A 149 -0.33 -8.20 -5.01
N LYS A 150 -0.21 -9.50 -5.28
CA LYS A 150 1.02 -10.08 -5.86
C LYS A 150 1.35 -9.45 -7.21
N SER A 151 0.37 -9.35 -8.12
CA SER A 151 0.60 -8.86 -9.47
C SER A 151 0.83 -7.35 -9.52
N LYS A 152 0.01 -6.57 -8.82
CA LYS A 152 0.01 -5.10 -8.91
C LYS A 152 0.90 -4.38 -7.91
N LEU A 153 1.26 -5.04 -6.80
CA LEU A 153 2.10 -4.44 -5.79
C LEU A 153 3.46 -5.14 -5.72
N TRP A 154 3.51 -6.41 -5.34
CA TRP A 154 4.78 -7.10 -5.08
C TRP A 154 5.65 -7.24 -6.31
N LEU A 155 5.05 -7.57 -7.46
CA LEU A 155 5.75 -7.80 -8.72
C LEU A 155 5.69 -6.61 -9.68
N SER A 156 5.13 -5.48 -9.26
CA SER A 156 4.95 -4.30 -10.12
C SER A 156 6.27 -3.75 -10.71
N ARG A 157 7.38 -4.02 -10.06
CA ARG A 157 8.73 -3.61 -10.47
C ARG A 157 9.67 -4.78 -10.76
N GLY A 158 9.11 -5.98 -11.00
CA GLY A 158 9.87 -7.20 -11.23
C GLY A 158 10.18 -7.98 -9.94
N ARG A 159 10.34 -9.30 -10.10
CA ARG A 159 10.62 -10.21 -8.98
C ARG A 159 11.98 -9.94 -8.32
N GLU A 160 12.95 -9.48 -9.08
CA GLU A 160 14.29 -9.11 -8.62
C GLU A 160 14.29 -7.94 -7.64
N ASN A 161 13.23 -7.13 -7.67
CA ASN A 161 13.05 -5.98 -6.79
C ASN A 161 12.15 -6.26 -5.58
N LEU A 162 11.74 -7.50 -5.38
CA LEU A 162 10.92 -7.89 -4.23
C LEU A 162 11.63 -7.54 -2.91
N LEU A 163 10.91 -6.89 -1.99
CA LEU A 163 11.41 -6.38 -0.71
C LEU A 163 12.45 -5.26 -0.79
N ARG A 164 12.83 -4.81 -1.97
CA ARG A 164 13.84 -3.76 -2.12
C ARG A 164 13.25 -2.36 -2.03
N ASN A 165 14.00 -1.50 -1.40
CA ASN A 165 13.81 -0.06 -1.54
C ASN A 165 14.38 0.37 -2.89
N LEU A 166 13.56 1.01 -3.71
CA LEU A 166 13.93 1.49 -5.04
C LEU A 166 14.26 2.99 -4.96
N PRO A 167 15.49 3.40 -5.27
CA PRO A 167 15.94 4.79 -5.13
C PRO A 167 15.05 5.78 -5.88
N ASP A 168 14.66 5.46 -7.12
CA ASP A 168 13.81 6.29 -7.97
C ASP A 168 12.44 6.58 -7.34
N LEU A 169 11.85 5.61 -6.65
CA LEU A 169 10.58 5.80 -5.94
C LEU A 169 10.75 6.68 -4.70
N TRP A 170 11.84 6.51 -3.95
CA TRP A 170 12.13 7.36 -2.79
C TRP A 170 12.39 8.80 -3.21
N GLU A 171 13.20 9.03 -4.23
CA GLU A 171 13.47 10.37 -4.79
C GLU A 171 12.18 11.03 -5.29
N SER A 172 11.35 10.28 -6.03
CA SER A 172 10.04 10.76 -6.49
C SER A 172 9.13 11.12 -5.31
N GLY A 173 9.06 10.26 -4.29
CA GLY A 173 8.23 10.50 -3.10
C GLY A 173 8.67 11.75 -2.33
N PHE A 174 9.97 11.92 -2.07
CA PHE A 174 10.49 13.11 -1.39
C PHE A 174 10.22 14.39 -2.17
N ARG A 175 10.41 14.37 -3.49
CA ARG A 175 10.09 15.50 -4.35
C ARG A 175 8.62 15.84 -4.30
N LEU A 176 7.73 14.89 -4.50
CA LEU A 176 6.28 15.10 -4.48
C LEU A 176 5.79 15.66 -3.15
N LEU A 177 6.26 15.11 -2.04
CA LEU A 177 5.91 15.60 -0.70
C LEU A 177 6.41 17.03 -0.46
N SER A 178 7.61 17.36 -0.96
CA SER A 178 8.18 18.70 -0.84
C SER A 178 7.43 19.72 -1.71
N GLU A 179 7.14 19.37 -2.97
CA GLU A 179 6.37 20.23 -3.89
C GLU A 179 4.96 20.50 -3.39
N ALA A 180 4.33 19.52 -2.74
CA ALA A 180 3.02 19.69 -2.11
C ALA A 180 3.07 20.40 -0.74
N GLY A 181 4.26 20.77 -0.23
CA GLY A 181 4.43 21.40 1.08
C GLY A 181 4.11 20.49 2.27
N LEU A 182 4.04 19.17 2.06
CA LEU A 182 3.64 18.21 3.09
C LEU A 182 4.80 17.74 3.97
N ALA A 183 6.01 17.66 3.42
CA ALA A 183 7.20 17.30 4.17
C ALA A 183 8.46 17.86 3.51
N LYS A 184 9.47 18.19 4.35
CA LYS A 184 10.85 18.42 3.91
C LYS A 184 11.74 17.39 4.58
N VAL A 185 12.44 16.60 3.80
CA VAL A 185 13.38 15.59 4.29
C VAL A 185 14.79 16.14 4.16
N ALA A 186 15.44 16.42 5.30
CA ALA A 186 16.76 17.05 5.32
C ALA A 186 17.88 16.10 4.84
N GLN A 187 17.75 14.81 5.13
CA GLN A 187 18.76 13.78 4.83
C GLN A 187 18.05 12.54 4.26
N PRO A 188 17.56 12.58 3.02
CA PRO A 188 16.76 11.52 2.42
C PRO A 188 17.49 10.16 2.37
N GLU A 189 18.81 10.16 2.21
CA GLU A 189 19.67 8.98 2.18
C GLU A 189 19.70 8.20 3.53
N THR A 190 19.25 8.82 4.62
CA THR A 190 19.22 8.19 5.95
C THR A 190 17.89 7.52 6.29
N ILE A 191 16.87 7.70 5.43
CA ILE A 191 15.50 7.24 5.71
C ILE A 191 15.33 5.76 5.41
N TRP A 192 16.05 5.23 4.43
CA TRP A 192 15.91 3.85 3.99
C TRP A 192 17.25 3.18 3.72
N THR A 193 17.26 1.86 3.70
CA THR A 193 18.45 1.05 3.37
C THR A 193 18.07 -0.30 2.79
N ASN A 194 18.86 -0.81 1.86
CA ASN A 194 18.77 -2.18 1.36
C ASN A 194 19.74 -3.15 2.05
N ARG A 195 20.60 -2.67 2.95
CA ARG A 195 21.66 -3.49 3.59
C ARG A 195 21.13 -4.82 4.11
N PHE A 196 20.03 -4.80 4.86
CA PHE A 196 19.47 -6.00 5.50
C PHE A 196 18.72 -6.91 4.52
N VAL A 197 18.12 -6.32 3.48
CA VAL A 197 17.51 -7.09 2.39
C VAL A 197 18.58 -7.82 1.59
N ASP A 198 19.71 -7.16 1.29
CA ASP A 198 20.83 -7.78 0.58
C ASP A 198 21.39 -8.99 1.34
N GLU A 199 21.47 -8.92 2.67
CA GLU A 199 21.87 -10.05 3.50
C GLU A 199 20.79 -11.14 3.58
N ALA A 200 19.53 -10.76 3.66
CA ALA A 200 18.41 -11.69 3.71
C ALA A 200 18.21 -12.48 2.41
N LEU A 201 18.59 -11.90 1.27
CA LEU A 201 18.45 -12.53 -0.05
C LEU A 201 19.63 -13.46 -0.42
N LYS A 202 20.74 -13.44 0.30
CA LYS A 202 21.94 -14.27 0.04
C LYS A 202 21.81 -15.75 0.46
N GLY A 203 20.76 -16.16 1.08
CA GLY A 203 20.47 -17.53 1.52
C GLY A 203 19.06 -17.88 1.13
#